data_005bf202d9ba39378883b1c0158c9c37
#
_entry.id   005bf202d9ba39378883b1c0158c9c37
#
_cell.length_a   1.000
_cell.length_b   1.000
_cell.length_c   1.000
_cell.angle_alpha   90.00
_cell.angle_beta   90.00
_cell.angle_gamma   90.00
#
_symmetry.space_group_name_H-M   'P 1'
#
loop_
_entity.id
_entity.type
_entity.pdbx_description
1 polymer ?
#
loop_
_entity_poly.entity_id
_entity_poly.type
_entity_poly.pdbx_seq_one_letter_code
_entity_poly.pdbx_strand_id
1 'polypeptide(L)'
;MATGFKKAEAPGATLVPTTQTDFPGYVNLARLGITTLAEAQSVRVYADSGKTTEWAREIVSVTEMHFKIPSMSATTIPFVDWDGVRSDYAIDATYGAENVWTNNYVAVWHLEKDPTGTSPQMKDSTANANHGTTVGTFISSDSIVGTIGKGLKFDGSNAVNIPDSPTIHPSPNITVSSYLSFASVASNTRAISDWHQSAYSDRWIFYLNRGNIGFYIDGRQAGNTVPTLNRIYRFDGTYNKTDNKLSWYIDGALDEEVARDLTMRSDTNQEIRLGKQEEAGNGLDGTMDETRISSVAREPGWIAIEHNNIDDEAAFWGTWTDVSTATTFTNIVSIGNIVELNNISSIIGA
;
A
#
# COMPACT_ATOMS: atom_id res chain seq x y z
N MET A 1 10.87 -27.30 -0.74
CA MET A 1 10.62 -25.87 -0.61
C MET A 1 11.83 -25.15 -1.17
N ALA A 2 11.62 -24.14 -1.99
CA ALA A 2 12.73 -23.36 -2.54
C ALA A 2 13.31 -22.46 -1.45
N THR A 3 14.61 -22.24 -1.52
CA THR A 3 15.33 -21.29 -0.69
C THR A 3 15.99 -20.27 -1.60
N GLY A 4 16.17 -19.05 -1.16
CA GLY A 4 16.85 -18.05 -1.95
C GLY A 4 17.30 -16.85 -1.14
N PHE A 5 18.27 -16.13 -1.69
CA PHE A 5 18.71 -14.85 -1.20
C PHE A 5 19.00 -13.95 -2.40
N LYS A 6 18.18 -12.94 -2.59
CA LYS A 6 18.24 -12.06 -3.75
C LYS A 6 18.33 -10.59 -3.34
N LYS A 7 18.87 -9.77 -4.24
CA LYS A 7 18.85 -8.32 -4.15
C LYS A 7 18.21 -7.72 -5.39
N ALA A 8 17.50 -6.59 -5.20
CA ALA A 8 16.99 -5.76 -6.28
C ALA A 8 18.10 -4.92 -6.93
N GLU A 9 17.74 -4.23 -8.00
CA GLU A 9 18.46 -3.06 -8.48
C GLU A 9 17.94 -1.80 -7.75
N ALA A 10 18.76 -0.75 -7.76
CA ALA A 10 18.33 0.54 -7.21
C ALA A 10 17.37 1.24 -8.19
N PRO A 11 16.27 1.85 -7.72
CA PRO A 11 15.24 2.40 -8.61
C PRO A 11 15.68 3.64 -9.41
N GLY A 12 16.74 4.32 -8.96
CA GLY A 12 17.22 5.53 -9.64
C GLY A 12 16.40 6.79 -9.34
N ALA A 13 16.96 7.96 -9.72
CA ALA A 13 16.39 9.26 -9.37
C ALA A 13 15.08 9.59 -10.11
N THR A 14 14.81 8.97 -11.25
CA THR A 14 13.56 9.18 -12.00
C THR A 14 12.37 8.60 -11.26
N LEU A 15 12.52 7.41 -10.66
CA LEU A 15 11.47 6.73 -9.91
C LEU A 15 11.40 7.17 -8.44
N VAL A 16 12.53 7.62 -7.89
CA VAL A 16 12.66 8.14 -6.52
C VAL A 16 13.27 9.53 -6.54
N PRO A 17 12.48 10.56 -6.87
CA PRO A 17 13.00 11.93 -7.03
C PRO A 17 13.41 12.58 -5.71
N THR A 18 12.88 12.12 -4.59
CA THR A 18 13.16 12.66 -3.24
C THR A 18 13.32 11.54 -2.23
N THR A 19 14.20 11.71 -1.25
CA THR A 19 14.35 10.74 -0.15
C THR A 19 13.13 10.78 0.76
N GLN A 20 12.62 9.59 1.13
CA GLN A 20 11.50 9.44 2.07
C GLN A 20 11.93 8.60 3.28
N THR A 21 11.35 8.88 4.44
CA THR A 21 11.61 8.12 5.67
C THR A 21 10.47 7.14 5.95
N ASP A 22 10.81 5.96 6.47
CA ASP A 22 9.85 4.90 6.83
C ASP A 22 8.83 4.63 5.72
N PHE A 23 9.35 4.46 4.49
CA PHE A 23 8.53 4.27 3.29
C PHE A 23 8.11 2.80 3.16
N PRO A 24 6.80 2.52 2.91
CA PRO A 24 6.32 1.15 2.69
C PRO A 24 6.57 0.70 1.24
N GLY A 25 7.69 0.00 1.02
CA GLY A 25 7.99 -0.59 -0.29
C GLY A 25 7.12 -1.83 -0.54
N TYR A 26 6.74 -2.03 -1.81
CA TYR A 26 6.02 -3.20 -2.29
C TYR A 26 6.91 -4.08 -3.16
N VAL A 27 6.77 -5.41 -3.03
CA VAL A 27 7.40 -6.42 -3.89
C VAL A 27 6.40 -7.52 -4.25
N ASN A 28 6.36 -7.86 -5.53
CA ASN A 28 5.68 -9.06 -5.99
C ASN A 28 6.61 -10.29 -5.78
N LEU A 29 6.28 -11.11 -4.80
CA LEU A 29 7.08 -12.27 -4.40
C LEU A 29 7.25 -13.32 -5.49
N ALA A 30 6.32 -13.40 -6.46
CA ALA A 30 6.44 -14.32 -7.59
C ALA A 30 7.67 -14.02 -8.46
N ARG A 31 8.13 -12.75 -8.53
CA ARG A 31 9.36 -12.37 -9.24
C ARG A 31 10.64 -12.91 -8.58
N LEU A 32 10.57 -13.25 -7.30
CA LEU A 32 11.65 -13.89 -6.58
C LEU A 32 11.67 -15.42 -6.78
N GLY A 33 10.60 -15.98 -7.34
CA GLY A 33 10.40 -17.42 -7.49
C GLY A 33 9.68 -18.04 -6.28
N ILE A 34 9.08 -17.23 -5.42
CA ILE A 34 8.26 -17.68 -4.28
C ILE A 34 6.87 -18.07 -4.83
N THR A 35 6.43 -19.29 -4.50
CA THR A 35 5.21 -19.88 -5.08
C THR A 35 4.25 -20.44 -4.05
N THR A 36 4.68 -20.55 -2.79
CA THR A 36 3.86 -21.09 -1.71
C THR A 36 3.75 -20.11 -0.54
N LEU A 37 2.67 -20.20 0.23
CA LEU A 37 2.47 -19.36 1.41
C LEU A 37 3.57 -19.59 2.46
N ALA A 38 4.05 -20.83 2.62
CA ALA A 38 5.14 -21.14 3.56
C ALA A 38 6.45 -20.45 3.16
N GLU A 39 6.76 -20.40 1.86
CA GLU A 39 7.91 -19.63 1.37
C GLU A 39 7.74 -18.14 1.62
N ALA A 40 6.56 -17.57 1.30
CA ALA A 40 6.24 -16.15 1.55
C ALA A 40 6.38 -15.80 3.05
N GLN A 41 5.80 -16.58 3.93
CA GLN A 41 5.86 -16.37 5.39
C GLN A 41 7.29 -16.49 5.96
N SER A 42 8.16 -17.25 5.29
CA SER A 42 9.57 -17.40 5.69
C SER A 42 10.46 -16.24 5.27
N VAL A 43 9.95 -15.29 4.46
CA VAL A 43 10.73 -14.14 3.97
C VAL A 43 11.25 -13.28 5.10
N ARG A 44 12.47 -12.77 4.91
CA ARG A 44 13.09 -11.69 5.69
C ARG A 44 13.67 -10.67 4.73
N VAL A 45 13.57 -9.39 5.08
CA VAL A 45 14.06 -8.28 4.26
C VAL A 45 15.17 -7.56 5.01
N TYR A 46 16.27 -7.26 4.31
CA TYR A 46 17.44 -6.65 4.91
C TYR A 46 17.93 -5.44 4.11
N ALA A 47 18.60 -4.52 4.80
CA ALA A 47 19.31 -3.40 4.20
C ALA A 47 20.63 -3.81 3.52
N ASP A 48 21.17 -4.98 3.84
CA ASP A 48 22.52 -5.36 3.48
C ASP A 48 22.68 -6.87 3.21
N SER A 49 23.68 -7.22 2.43
CA SER A 49 24.00 -8.61 2.07
C SER A 49 24.51 -9.45 3.24
N GLY A 50 24.94 -8.83 4.33
CA GLY A 50 25.37 -9.50 5.55
C GLY A 50 24.22 -9.89 6.48
N LYS A 51 22.99 -9.50 6.14
CA LYS A 51 21.78 -9.73 6.95
C LYS A 51 21.89 -9.14 8.37
N THR A 52 22.55 -7.98 8.51
CA THR A 52 22.81 -7.35 9.81
C THR A 52 21.68 -6.40 10.22
N THR A 53 21.00 -5.81 9.25
CA THR A 53 19.92 -4.83 9.48
C THR A 53 18.64 -5.33 8.82
N GLU A 54 17.76 -5.93 9.62
CA GLU A 54 16.46 -6.42 9.15
C GLU A 54 15.42 -5.31 9.16
N TRP A 55 14.51 -5.34 8.17
CA TRP A 55 13.37 -4.43 8.04
C TRP A 55 12.05 -5.14 8.35
N ALA A 56 11.11 -4.41 8.95
CA ALA A 56 9.76 -4.91 9.17
C ALA A 56 9.07 -5.19 7.83
N ARG A 57 8.27 -6.27 7.80
CA ARG A 57 7.56 -6.67 6.59
C ARG A 57 6.19 -7.25 6.90
N GLU A 58 5.28 -7.11 5.97
CA GLU A 58 3.95 -7.71 5.96
C GLU A 58 3.82 -8.67 4.78
N ILE A 59 3.36 -9.88 5.02
CA ILE A 59 2.95 -10.83 3.98
C ILE A 59 1.42 -10.77 3.89
N VAL A 60 0.92 -10.12 2.86
CA VAL A 60 -0.53 -10.01 2.61
C VAL A 60 -1.06 -11.27 1.93
N SER A 61 -0.30 -11.77 0.94
CA SER A 61 -0.62 -13.00 0.20
C SER A 61 0.67 -13.72 -0.26
N VAL A 62 0.52 -14.80 -1.02
CA VAL A 62 1.66 -15.52 -1.59
C VAL A 62 2.45 -14.69 -2.59
N THR A 63 1.84 -13.67 -3.16
CA THR A 63 2.47 -12.79 -4.17
C THR A 63 2.70 -11.38 -3.69
N GLU A 64 2.12 -10.98 -2.55
CA GLU A 64 2.13 -9.60 -2.09
C GLU A 64 2.85 -9.44 -0.76
N MET A 65 3.88 -8.60 -0.76
CA MET A 65 4.63 -8.22 0.42
C MET A 65 4.88 -6.72 0.45
N HIS A 66 4.64 -6.12 1.62
CA HIS A 66 5.11 -4.78 1.94
C HIS A 66 6.21 -4.82 2.98
N PHE A 67 7.13 -3.84 2.95
CA PHE A 67 8.21 -3.75 3.93
C PHE A 67 8.63 -2.31 4.18
N LYS A 68 8.99 -1.99 5.41
CA LYS A 68 9.38 -0.64 5.81
C LYS A 68 10.83 -0.36 5.44
N ILE A 69 11.05 0.64 4.61
CA ILE A 69 12.36 1.16 4.24
C ILE A 69 12.65 2.40 5.08
N PRO A 70 13.55 2.36 6.08
CA PRO A 70 13.82 3.50 6.97
C PRO A 70 14.26 4.75 6.24
N SER A 71 14.98 4.61 5.12
CA SER A 71 15.40 5.72 4.25
C SER A 71 15.31 5.28 2.79
N MET A 72 14.19 5.58 2.14
CA MET A 72 13.97 5.31 0.72
C MET A 72 14.63 6.38 -0.13
N SER A 73 15.55 5.99 -0.99
CA SER A 73 16.28 6.86 -1.90
C SER A 73 16.50 6.20 -3.26
N ALA A 74 16.97 6.98 -4.23
CA ALA A 74 17.31 6.49 -5.58
C ALA A 74 18.37 5.37 -5.60
N THR A 75 19.08 5.16 -4.50
CA THR A 75 20.14 4.14 -4.35
C THR A 75 19.77 3.01 -3.40
N THR A 76 18.53 2.98 -2.92
CA THR A 76 18.05 1.93 -2.00
C THR A 76 18.01 0.58 -2.70
N ILE A 77 18.60 -0.45 -2.07
CA ILE A 77 18.65 -1.83 -2.56
C ILE A 77 18.14 -2.74 -1.45
N PRO A 78 16.94 -3.31 -1.54
CA PRO A 78 16.50 -4.34 -0.61
C PRO A 78 17.13 -5.70 -0.91
N PHE A 79 17.38 -6.45 0.14
CA PHE A 79 17.84 -7.84 0.11
C PHE A 79 16.75 -8.73 0.71
N VAL A 80 16.32 -9.74 -0.03
CA VAL A 80 15.22 -10.64 0.36
C VAL A 80 15.73 -12.07 0.49
N ASP A 81 15.49 -12.66 1.64
CA ASP A 81 15.91 -14.02 2.00
C ASP A 81 14.70 -14.87 2.42
N TRP A 82 14.63 -16.12 1.97
CA TRP A 82 13.59 -17.08 2.35
C TRP A 82 14.08 -18.52 2.38
N ASP A 83 13.47 -19.36 3.21
CA ASP A 83 13.85 -20.77 3.35
C ASP A 83 12.67 -21.75 3.32
N GLY A 84 11.45 -21.24 3.31
CA GLY A 84 10.22 -22.02 3.33
C GLY A 84 9.97 -22.77 4.66
N VAL A 85 10.78 -22.52 5.69
CA VAL A 85 10.75 -23.22 6.98
C VAL A 85 10.45 -22.26 8.14
N ARG A 86 11.04 -21.06 8.13
CA ARG A 86 10.79 -20.04 9.16
C ARG A 86 9.30 -19.68 9.19
N SER A 87 8.76 -19.56 10.39
CA SER A 87 7.40 -19.07 10.57
C SER A 87 7.31 -17.57 10.27
N ASP A 88 6.10 -17.12 9.98
CA ASP A 88 5.79 -15.70 9.92
C ASP A 88 6.04 -15.02 11.27
N TYR A 89 6.26 -13.71 11.25
CA TYR A 89 6.27 -12.91 12.48
C TYR A 89 4.84 -12.73 13.03
N ALA A 90 4.72 -12.61 14.35
CA ALA A 90 3.53 -12.03 14.93
C ALA A 90 3.33 -10.61 14.38
N ILE A 91 2.09 -10.19 14.19
CA ILE A 91 1.77 -8.91 13.53
C ILE A 91 2.37 -7.71 14.26
N ASP A 92 2.45 -7.77 15.59
CA ASP A 92 2.99 -6.75 16.51
C ASP A 92 4.51 -6.89 16.79
N ALA A 93 5.16 -7.92 16.23
CA ALA A 93 6.59 -8.13 16.42
C ALA A 93 7.41 -7.01 15.77
N THR A 94 8.64 -6.77 16.24
CA THR A 94 9.55 -5.74 15.72
C THR A 94 9.66 -5.73 14.20
N TYR A 95 9.63 -6.88 13.57
CA TYR A 95 9.69 -7.05 12.12
C TYR A 95 8.36 -7.51 11.52
N GLY A 96 7.25 -7.42 12.29
CA GLY A 96 5.90 -7.80 11.87
C GLY A 96 5.16 -6.72 11.10
N ALA A 97 3.96 -7.05 10.65
CA ALA A 97 3.14 -6.27 9.75
C ALA A 97 2.83 -4.85 10.25
N GLU A 98 2.43 -4.69 11.53
CA GLU A 98 2.08 -3.38 12.10
C GLU A 98 3.25 -2.39 12.05
N ASN A 99 4.49 -2.88 12.11
CA ASN A 99 5.68 -2.05 12.05
C ASN A 99 6.06 -1.57 10.64
N VAL A 100 5.40 -2.06 9.59
CA VAL A 100 5.50 -1.50 8.24
C VAL A 100 4.82 -0.14 8.15
N TRP A 101 3.68 0.02 8.82
CA TRP A 101 2.75 1.14 8.65
C TRP A 101 2.84 2.20 9.76
N THR A 102 4.05 2.44 10.30
CA THR A 102 4.27 3.34 11.43
C THR A 102 4.36 4.81 11.07
N ASN A 103 4.61 5.17 9.80
CA ASN A 103 4.78 6.55 9.37
C ASN A 103 3.42 7.24 9.19
N ASN A 104 2.76 7.58 10.32
CA ASN A 104 1.50 8.33 10.33
C ASN A 104 0.35 7.67 9.54
N TYR A 105 0.42 6.36 9.25
CA TYR A 105 -0.74 5.66 8.73
C TYR A 105 -1.79 5.47 9.83
N VAL A 106 -3.01 5.83 9.48
CA VAL A 106 -4.19 5.69 10.34
C VAL A 106 -4.87 4.36 10.09
N ALA A 107 -4.92 3.96 8.84
CA ALA A 107 -5.44 2.66 8.41
C ALA A 107 -4.89 2.28 7.03
N VAL A 108 -4.77 0.97 6.79
CA VAL A 108 -4.38 0.37 5.52
C VAL A 108 -5.21 -0.89 5.30
N TRP A 109 -6.02 -0.89 4.24
CA TRP A 109 -6.83 -2.03 3.84
C TRP A 109 -6.40 -2.50 2.44
N HIS A 110 -5.78 -3.68 2.38
CA HIS A 110 -5.39 -4.32 1.12
C HIS A 110 -6.57 -4.87 0.32
N LEU A 111 -7.73 -5.03 0.96
CA LEU A 111 -8.97 -5.59 0.39
C LEU A 111 -8.81 -7.01 -0.20
N GLU A 112 -7.79 -7.74 0.25
CA GLU A 112 -7.35 -9.05 -0.26
C GLU A 112 -8.31 -10.20 0.11
N LYS A 113 -9.12 -10.05 1.17
CA LYS A 113 -9.90 -11.15 1.74
C LYS A 113 -11.25 -11.33 1.04
N ASP A 114 -11.76 -12.58 1.12
CA ASP A 114 -13.11 -12.89 0.65
C ASP A 114 -14.15 -12.04 1.42
N PRO A 115 -14.96 -11.23 0.70
CA PRO A 115 -15.95 -10.36 1.35
C PRO A 115 -17.07 -11.12 2.07
N THR A 116 -17.24 -12.41 1.80
CA THR A 116 -18.22 -13.29 2.46
C THR A 116 -17.63 -14.05 3.65
N GLY A 117 -16.33 -13.83 3.94
CA GLY A 117 -15.61 -14.50 5.03
C GLY A 117 -16.07 -14.07 6.44
N THR A 118 -15.29 -14.47 7.43
CA THR A 118 -15.57 -14.12 8.83
C THR A 118 -15.33 -12.63 9.09
N SER A 119 -16.34 -11.96 9.67
CA SER A 119 -16.26 -10.54 10.05
C SER A 119 -15.28 -10.31 11.22
N PRO A 120 -14.53 -9.18 11.22
CA PRO A 120 -14.40 -8.21 10.14
C PRO A 120 -13.53 -8.76 9.00
N GLN A 121 -14.05 -8.66 7.76
CA GLN A 121 -13.42 -9.26 6.59
C GLN A 121 -12.18 -8.46 6.14
N MET A 122 -12.29 -7.12 6.11
CA MET A 122 -11.23 -6.23 5.63
C MET A 122 -10.40 -5.77 6.81
N LYS A 123 -9.25 -6.42 7.01
CA LYS A 123 -8.35 -6.10 8.12
C LYS A 123 -7.57 -4.84 7.82
N ASP A 124 -7.44 -3.99 8.83
CA ASP A 124 -6.47 -2.89 8.86
C ASP A 124 -5.11 -3.46 9.26
N SER A 125 -4.09 -3.16 8.49
CA SER A 125 -2.71 -3.62 8.70
C SER A 125 -1.93 -2.76 9.69
N THR A 126 -2.49 -1.63 10.15
CA THR A 126 -1.87 -0.78 11.18
C THR A 126 -2.20 -1.29 12.60
N ALA A 127 -1.39 -0.87 13.57
CA ALA A 127 -1.64 -1.14 14.99
C ALA A 127 -2.96 -0.50 15.52
N ASN A 128 -3.60 0.39 14.76
CA ASN A 128 -4.87 0.99 15.16
C ASN A 128 -6.06 0.03 15.07
N ALA A 129 -5.92 -1.05 14.28
CA ALA A 129 -6.93 -2.10 14.11
C ALA A 129 -8.32 -1.58 13.67
N ASN A 130 -8.36 -0.57 12.80
CA ASN A 130 -9.58 -0.01 12.23
C ASN A 130 -10.17 -0.95 11.15
N HIS A 131 -10.56 -2.15 11.57
CA HIS A 131 -11.01 -3.21 10.67
C HIS A 131 -12.37 -2.90 10.04
N GLY A 132 -12.52 -3.24 8.76
CA GLY A 132 -13.75 -3.06 8.00
C GLY A 132 -14.60 -4.34 7.93
N THR A 133 -15.91 -4.16 7.99
CA THR A 133 -16.92 -5.21 7.82
C THR A 133 -17.73 -4.95 6.56
N THR A 134 -17.91 -5.97 5.73
CA THR A 134 -18.76 -5.88 4.53
C THR A 134 -20.23 -5.72 4.89
N VAL A 135 -20.92 -4.83 4.15
CA VAL A 135 -22.34 -4.49 4.33
C VAL A 135 -23.04 -4.55 2.97
N GLY A 136 -24.28 -5.00 2.96
CA GLY A 136 -25.01 -5.28 1.72
C GLY A 136 -24.72 -6.68 1.20
N THR A 137 -24.99 -6.91 -0.08
CA THR A 137 -24.80 -8.23 -0.70
C THR A 137 -23.45 -8.30 -1.39
N PHE A 138 -22.58 -9.13 -0.88
CA PHE A 138 -21.34 -9.55 -1.54
C PHE A 138 -21.39 -11.04 -1.82
N ILE A 139 -20.71 -11.48 -2.86
CA ILE A 139 -20.43 -12.87 -3.17
C ILE A 139 -18.92 -13.09 -3.25
N SER A 140 -18.45 -14.32 -3.07
CA SER A 140 -16.98 -14.59 -3.07
C SER A 140 -16.27 -14.16 -4.36
N SER A 141 -16.98 -14.14 -5.50
CA SER A 141 -16.43 -13.66 -6.78
C SER A 141 -16.29 -12.13 -6.87
N ASP A 142 -16.75 -11.36 -5.86
CA ASP A 142 -16.47 -9.92 -5.77
C ASP A 142 -15.05 -9.66 -5.23
N SER A 143 -14.37 -10.67 -4.67
CA SER A 143 -12.91 -10.68 -4.53
C SER A 143 -12.31 -10.93 -5.92
N ILE A 144 -11.74 -9.90 -6.51
CA ILE A 144 -11.23 -9.88 -7.90
C ILE A 144 -9.70 -9.79 -7.90
N VAL A 145 -9.09 -9.89 -9.08
CA VAL A 145 -7.68 -9.50 -9.27
C VAL A 145 -7.59 -7.99 -9.11
N GLY A 146 -6.78 -7.53 -8.18
CA GLY A 146 -6.52 -6.12 -7.88
C GLY A 146 -5.39 -5.53 -8.74
N THR A 147 -4.96 -4.34 -8.40
CA THR A 147 -3.73 -3.72 -8.94
C THR A 147 -2.52 -4.52 -8.43
N ILE A 148 -2.53 -4.87 -7.16
CA ILE A 148 -1.63 -5.86 -6.56
C ILE A 148 -2.48 -6.87 -5.79
N GLY A 149 -2.08 -8.15 -5.80
CA GLY A 149 -2.85 -9.18 -5.12
C GLY A 149 -4.31 -9.25 -5.57
N LYS A 150 -5.22 -9.05 -4.64
CA LYS A 150 -6.66 -8.96 -4.89
C LYS A 150 -7.22 -7.62 -4.45
N GLY A 151 -8.34 -7.26 -5.06
CA GLY A 151 -9.17 -6.12 -4.70
C GLY A 151 -10.63 -6.52 -4.58
N LEU A 152 -11.49 -5.55 -4.37
CA LEU A 152 -12.90 -5.75 -4.13
C LEU A 152 -13.75 -5.06 -5.21
N LYS A 153 -14.75 -5.78 -5.73
CA LYS A 153 -15.76 -5.24 -6.64
C LYS A 153 -16.96 -4.75 -5.86
N PHE A 154 -17.44 -3.56 -6.24
CA PHE A 154 -18.65 -2.92 -5.74
C PHE A 154 -19.70 -2.83 -6.84
N ASP A 155 -20.97 -2.90 -6.45
CA ASP A 155 -22.13 -2.88 -7.35
C ASP A 155 -23.01 -1.63 -7.20
N GLY A 156 -22.52 -0.62 -6.50
CA GLY A 156 -23.26 0.61 -6.18
C GLY A 156 -24.18 0.51 -4.97
N SER A 157 -24.40 -0.68 -4.42
CA SER A 157 -25.30 -0.88 -3.27
C SER A 157 -24.59 -1.44 -2.03
N ASN A 158 -23.50 -2.14 -2.20
CA ASN A 158 -22.69 -2.72 -1.13
C ASN A 158 -21.56 -1.79 -0.65
N ALA A 159 -21.01 -2.06 0.52
CA ALA A 159 -19.97 -1.24 1.14
C ALA A 159 -19.09 -2.06 2.09
N VAL A 160 -17.93 -1.52 2.44
CA VAL A 160 -17.18 -1.91 3.64
C VAL A 160 -17.33 -0.82 4.68
N ASN A 161 -17.80 -1.19 5.86
CA ASN A 161 -18.04 -0.31 6.98
C ASN A 161 -16.90 -0.38 7.98
N ILE A 162 -16.25 0.74 8.26
CA ILE A 162 -15.22 0.88 9.28
C ILE A 162 -15.84 1.62 10.45
N PRO A 163 -16.03 0.97 11.62
CA PRO A 163 -16.62 1.60 12.78
C PRO A 163 -15.85 2.84 13.24
N ASP A 164 -16.56 3.78 13.85
CA ASP A 164 -15.93 4.91 14.51
C ASP A 164 -14.91 4.46 15.55
N SER A 165 -13.78 5.15 15.56
CA SER A 165 -12.75 5.00 16.58
C SER A 165 -11.97 6.31 16.77
N PRO A 166 -11.33 6.52 17.92
CA PRO A 166 -10.52 7.73 18.14
C PRO A 166 -9.37 7.92 17.16
N THR A 167 -8.95 6.85 16.48
CA THR A 167 -7.79 6.88 15.57
C THR A 167 -8.17 7.09 14.12
N ILE A 168 -9.44 6.86 13.71
CA ILE A 168 -9.83 6.82 12.29
C ILE A 168 -10.04 8.20 11.65
N HIS A 169 -10.09 9.27 12.43
CA HIS A 169 -10.43 10.61 11.98
C HIS A 169 -9.24 11.59 12.11
N PRO A 170 -8.27 11.53 11.19
CA PRO A 170 -7.12 12.42 11.26
C PRO A 170 -7.53 13.89 11.05
N SER A 171 -6.93 14.78 11.80
CA SER A 171 -7.08 16.24 11.73
C SER A 171 -5.81 16.89 12.33
N PRO A 172 -5.33 18.03 11.84
CA PRO A 172 -5.90 18.88 10.77
C PRO A 172 -5.43 18.49 9.36
N ASN A 173 -4.53 17.52 9.21
CA ASN A 173 -3.97 17.07 7.95
C ASN A 173 -4.45 15.68 7.61
N ILE A 174 -4.52 15.36 6.34
CA ILE A 174 -4.91 14.03 5.87
C ILE A 174 -4.31 13.72 4.50
N THR A 175 -4.06 12.45 4.27
CA THR A 175 -3.97 11.85 2.94
C THR A 175 -4.89 10.63 2.88
N VAL A 176 -5.67 10.53 1.82
CA VAL A 176 -6.43 9.31 1.47
C VAL A 176 -5.96 8.84 0.12
N SER A 177 -5.63 7.56 0.01
CA SER A 177 -5.14 6.94 -1.23
C SER A 177 -5.95 5.68 -1.53
N SER A 178 -6.23 5.41 -2.81
CA SER A 178 -6.86 4.16 -3.23
C SER A 178 -6.69 3.94 -4.73
N TYR A 179 -6.65 2.69 -5.16
CA TYR A 179 -6.85 2.31 -6.56
C TYR A 179 -8.34 2.10 -6.81
N LEU A 180 -8.88 2.80 -7.80
CA LEU A 180 -10.30 2.75 -8.15
C LEU A 180 -10.50 2.59 -9.64
N SER A 181 -11.54 1.84 -10.02
CA SER A 181 -12.15 1.92 -11.35
C SER A 181 -13.64 2.19 -11.22
N PHE A 182 -14.24 2.72 -12.29
CA PHE A 182 -15.66 3.02 -12.37
C PHE A 182 -16.25 2.26 -13.56
N ALA A 183 -17.24 1.40 -13.34
CA ALA A 183 -18.02 0.78 -14.40
C ALA A 183 -19.11 1.74 -14.91
N SER A 184 -19.52 2.67 -14.08
CA SER A 184 -20.45 3.75 -14.43
C SER A 184 -20.06 5.07 -13.77
N VAL A 185 -20.37 6.20 -14.42
CA VAL A 185 -20.10 7.55 -13.90
C VAL A 185 -21.43 8.24 -13.54
N ALA A 186 -22.21 7.63 -12.68
CA ALA A 186 -23.41 8.26 -12.16
C ALA A 186 -23.06 9.54 -11.37
N SER A 187 -23.82 10.59 -11.56
CA SER A 187 -23.65 11.80 -10.73
C SER A 187 -23.84 11.47 -9.26
N ASN A 188 -23.02 12.09 -8.42
CA ASN A 188 -23.05 11.93 -6.97
C ASN A 188 -22.59 10.54 -6.48
N THR A 189 -21.70 9.86 -7.21
CA THR A 189 -21.04 8.63 -6.73
C THR A 189 -20.06 8.97 -5.63
N ARG A 190 -20.13 8.22 -4.53
CA ARG A 190 -19.21 8.32 -3.40
C ARG A 190 -18.44 7.03 -3.28
N ALA A 191 -17.14 7.10 -3.61
CA ALA A 191 -16.28 5.92 -3.58
C ALA A 191 -15.78 5.63 -2.17
N ILE A 192 -15.34 6.66 -1.44
CA ILE A 192 -14.87 6.56 -0.05
C ILE A 192 -15.43 7.76 0.70
N SER A 193 -15.98 7.56 1.89
CA SER A 193 -16.59 8.66 2.62
C SER A 193 -16.40 8.58 4.13
N ASP A 194 -16.06 9.71 4.73
CA ASP A 194 -16.18 10.03 6.14
C ASP A 194 -17.28 11.09 6.28
N TRP A 195 -18.51 10.68 6.04
CA TRP A 195 -19.65 11.59 5.97
C TRP A 195 -20.84 11.08 6.76
N HIS A 196 -21.53 12.00 7.45
CA HIS A 196 -22.84 11.75 8.03
C HIS A 196 -23.89 12.74 7.53
N GLN A 197 -25.06 12.23 7.12
CA GLN A 197 -26.11 13.02 6.49
C GLN A 197 -26.77 14.08 7.40
N SER A 198 -26.83 13.84 8.71
CA SER A 198 -27.60 14.70 9.61
C SER A 198 -27.01 16.08 9.88
N ALA A 199 -25.77 16.34 9.48
CA ALA A 199 -25.06 17.56 9.83
C ALA A 199 -24.62 18.44 8.65
N TYR A 200 -24.80 18.02 7.38
CA TYR A 200 -24.25 18.70 6.18
C TYR A 200 -22.78 19.06 6.30
N SER A 201 -22.02 18.23 6.98
CA SER A 201 -20.67 18.54 7.38
C SER A 201 -19.77 17.38 7.04
N ASP A 202 -19.20 17.51 5.88
CA ASP A 202 -18.24 16.55 5.38
C ASP A 202 -16.95 16.69 6.13
N ARG A 203 -16.40 15.56 6.57
CA ARG A 203 -15.00 15.54 6.90
C ARG A 203 -14.25 15.49 5.59
N TRP A 204 -14.42 14.43 4.85
CA TRP A 204 -13.83 14.26 3.52
C TRP A 204 -14.53 13.14 2.74
N ILE A 205 -14.47 13.23 1.41
CA ILE A 205 -15.04 12.22 0.50
C ILE A 205 -14.21 12.14 -0.77
N PHE A 206 -14.00 10.94 -1.31
CA PHE A 206 -13.72 10.73 -2.73
C PHE A 206 -15.06 10.71 -3.46
N TYR A 207 -15.28 11.73 -4.24
CA TYR A 207 -16.59 12.07 -4.76
C TYR A 207 -16.55 12.31 -6.26
N LEU A 208 -17.42 11.62 -6.99
CA LEU A 208 -17.64 11.87 -8.39
C LEU A 208 -18.83 12.84 -8.54
N ASN A 209 -18.52 14.09 -8.84
CA ASN A 209 -19.49 15.16 -8.99
C ASN A 209 -19.54 15.62 -10.44
N ARG A 210 -20.74 15.53 -11.07
CA ARG A 210 -20.95 15.94 -12.47
C ARG A 210 -19.99 15.29 -13.46
N GLY A 211 -19.54 14.06 -13.17
CA GLY A 211 -18.61 13.33 -14.01
C GLY A 211 -17.13 13.47 -13.62
N ASN A 212 -16.74 14.44 -12.78
CA ASN A 212 -15.37 14.63 -12.33
C ASN A 212 -15.17 13.95 -10.98
N ILE A 213 -14.14 13.11 -10.86
CA ILE A 213 -13.72 12.57 -9.57
C ILE A 213 -12.78 13.55 -8.87
N GLY A 214 -12.87 13.64 -7.55
CA GLY A 214 -11.98 14.47 -6.77
C GLY A 214 -12.11 14.27 -5.28
N PHE A 215 -11.25 14.95 -4.54
CA PHE A 215 -11.23 14.98 -3.09
C PHE A 215 -11.99 16.18 -2.56
N TYR A 216 -12.97 15.93 -1.71
CA TYR A 216 -13.89 16.92 -1.20
C TYR A 216 -13.72 17.06 0.31
N ILE A 217 -13.56 18.30 0.78
CA ILE A 217 -13.57 18.67 2.21
C ILE A 217 -14.36 19.96 2.37
N ASP A 218 -15.28 20.03 3.34
CA ASP A 218 -16.00 21.23 3.76
C ASP A 218 -16.57 22.06 2.58
N GLY A 219 -17.29 21.42 1.67
CA GLY A 219 -17.92 22.08 0.52
C GLY A 219 -16.95 22.44 -0.61
N ARG A 220 -15.71 21.96 -0.58
CA ARG A 220 -14.71 22.23 -1.61
C ARG A 220 -14.16 20.94 -2.18
N GLN A 221 -13.93 20.92 -3.47
CA GLN A 221 -13.39 19.81 -4.22
C GLN A 221 -12.10 20.25 -4.94
N ALA A 222 -11.08 19.40 -4.91
CA ALA A 222 -9.99 19.37 -5.87
C ALA A 222 -10.18 18.15 -6.76
N GLY A 223 -9.95 18.28 -8.06
CA GLY A 223 -10.08 17.23 -9.07
C GLY A 223 -10.92 17.62 -10.25
N ASN A 224 -10.34 17.56 -11.44
CA ASN A 224 -10.93 17.98 -12.71
C ASN A 224 -11.09 16.83 -13.72
N THR A 225 -10.50 15.67 -13.43
CA THR A 225 -10.48 14.56 -14.39
C THR A 225 -11.80 13.80 -14.41
N VAL A 226 -12.31 13.56 -15.62
CA VAL A 226 -13.38 12.58 -15.88
C VAL A 226 -12.74 11.20 -16.04
N PRO A 227 -13.02 10.23 -15.16
CA PRO A 227 -12.40 8.91 -15.27
C PRO A 227 -12.93 8.16 -16.52
N THR A 228 -12.02 7.47 -17.20
CA THR A 228 -12.39 6.51 -18.24
C THR A 228 -12.98 5.28 -17.58
N LEU A 229 -14.13 4.81 -18.07
CA LEU A 229 -14.79 3.63 -17.51
C LEU A 229 -13.90 2.39 -17.59
N ASN A 230 -13.93 1.60 -16.52
CA ASN A 230 -13.19 0.36 -16.35
C ASN A 230 -11.65 0.47 -16.40
N ARG A 231 -11.11 1.70 -16.45
CA ARG A 231 -9.68 1.92 -16.20
C ARG A 231 -9.45 2.04 -14.71
N ILE A 232 -8.44 1.33 -14.20
CA ILE A 232 -7.96 1.49 -12.83
C ILE A 232 -7.05 2.72 -12.79
N TYR A 233 -7.25 3.56 -11.80
CA TYR A 233 -6.43 4.71 -11.49
C TYR A 233 -6.00 4.63 -10.03
N ARG A 234 -4.82 5.12 -9.73
CA ARG A 234 -4.48 5.53 -8.38
C ARG A 234 -4.97 6.94 -8.14
N PHE A 235 -5.74 7.12 -7.09
CA PHE A 235 -6.18 8.42 -6.61
C PHE A 235 -5.60 8.71 -5.24
N ASP A 236 -5.06 9.93 -5.07
CA ASP A 236 -4.60 10.43 -3.79
C ASP A 236 -5.20 11.82 -3.56
N GLY A 237 -5.90 11.98 -2.43
CA GLY A 237 -6.41 13.27 -1.96
C GLY A 237 -5.63 13.71 -0.73
N THR A 238 -5.07 14.91 -0.73
CA THR A 238 -4.35 15.45 0.42
C THR A 238 -4.90 16.78 0.88
N TYR A 239 -4.91 17.02 2.18
CA TYR A 239 -5.13 18.34 2.74
C TYR A 239 -4.03 18.69 3.73
N ASN A 240 -3.34 19.80 3.46
CA ASN A 240 -2.32 20.39 4.32
C ASN A 240 -2.85 21.67 4.94
N LYS A 241 -3.14 21.66 6.23
CA LYS A 241 -3.66 22.80 6.97
C LYS A 241 -2.63 23.92 7.13
N THR A 242 -1.34 23.58 7.21
CA THR A 242 -0.28 24.59 7.35
C THR A 242 -0.18 25.48 6.11
N ASP A 243 -0.28 24.86 4.93
CA ASP A 243 -0.19 25.56 3.65
C ASP A 243 -1.56 25.95 3.09
N ASN A 244 -2.65 25.51 3.76
CA ASN A 244 -4.02 25.68 3.32
C ASN A 244 -4.27 25.13 1.89
N LYS A 245 -3.70 23.93 1.61
CA LYS A 245 -3.75 23.30 0.30
C LYS A 245 -4.58 22.03 0.32
N LEU A 246 -5.59 21.98 -0.55
CA LEU A 246 -6.33 20.78 -0.90
C LEU A 246 -5.85 20.34 -2.27
N SER A 247 -5.26 19.15 -2.38
CA SER A 247 -4.65 18.66 -3.62
C SER A 247 -5.21 17.30 -4.00
N TRP A 248 -5.32 17.07 -5.30
CA TRP A 248 -5.77 15.83 -5.90
C TRP A 248 -4.75 15.33 -6.91
N TYR A 249 -4.41 14.05 -6.79
CA TYR A 249 -3.43 13.39 -7.66
C TYR A 249 -4.08 12.20 -8.35
N ILE A 250 -3.64 11.94 -9.56
CA ILE A 250 -4.03 10.79 -10.38
C ILE A 250 -2.76 10.14 -10.91
N ASP A 251 -2.63 8.83 -10.70
CA ASP A 251 -1.49 8.05 -11.16
C ASP A 251 -0.15 8.71 -10.78
N GLY A 252 -0.04 9.15 -9.52
CA GLY A 252 1.15 9.78 -8.97
C GLY A 252 1.41 11.23 -9.38
N ALA A 253 0.61 11.81 -10.29
CA ALA A 253 0.77 13.17 -10.80
C ALA A 253 -0.32 14.11 -10.26
N LEU A 254 0.04 15.37 -9.98
CA LEU A 254 -0.92 16.39 -9.54
C LEU A 254 -1.93 16.69 -10.66
N ASP A 255 -3.23 16.50 -10.38
CA ASP A 255 -4.35 16.86 -11.25
C ASP A 255 -4.87 18.27 -10.93
N GLU A 256 -5.10 18.56 -9.65
CA GLU A 256 -5.55 19.88 -9.20
C GLU A 256 -5.07 20.20 -7.78
N GLU A 257 -4.77 21.46 -7.54
CA GLU A 257 -4.50 22.02 -6.21
C GLU A 257 -5.32 23.30 -6.03
N VAL A 258 -6.05 23.40 -4.92
CA VAL A 258 -6.80 24.59 -4.56
C VAL A 258 -6.36 25.12 -3.20
N ALA A 259 -6.05 26.43 -3.13
CA ALA A 259 -5.71 27.08 -1.88
C ALA A 259 -7.00 27.42 -1.12
N ARG A 260 -7.23 26.79 0.03
CA ARG A 260 -8.40 26.99 0.89
C ARG A 260 -8.04 26.73 2.34
N ASP A 261 -8.37 27.66 3.20
CA ASP A 261 -8.35 27.46 4.65
C ASP A 261 -9.64 26.70 5.05
N LEU A 262 -9.50 25.37 5.20
CA LEU A 262 -10.59 24.48 5.57
C LEU A 262 -10.46 24.06 7.02
N THR A 263 -11.57 23.79 7.68
CA THR A 263 -11.61 23.21 9.02
C THR A 263 -12.12 21.77 8.91
N MET A 264 -11.21 20.81 9.11
CA MET A 264 -11.63 19.43 9.24
C MET A 264 -12.31 19.25 10.60
N ARG A 265 -13.46 18.62 10.60
CA ARG A 265 -14.15 18.27 11.83
C ARG A 265 -13.44 17.15 12.56
N SER A 266 -13.47 17.21 13.88
CA SER A 266 -12.87 16.22 14.78
C SER A 266 -13.91 15.51 15.66
N ASP A 267 -15.22 15.73 15.39
CA ASP A 267 -16.28 15.05 16.13
C ASP A 267 -16.25 13.55 15.83
N THR A 268 -16.38 12.77 16.86
CA THR A 268 -16.52 11.31 16.84
C THR A 268 -17.97 10.89 16.59
N ASN A 269 -18.26 9.65 16.37
CA ASN A 269 -19.52 8.98 16.05
C ASN A 269 -19.85 8.88 14.56
N GLN A 270 -18.81 8.82 13.70
CA GLN A 270 -18.97 8.60 12.28
C GLN A 270 -18.14 7.40 11.83
N GLU A 271 -18.76 6.51 11.07
CA GLU A 271 -18.07 5.43 10.40
C GLU A 271 -17.47 5.91 9.08
N ILE A 272 -16.35 5.32 8.68
CA ILE A 272 -15.86 5.44 7.31
C ILE A 272 -16.48 4.33 6.47
N ARG A 273 -16.88 4.66 5.24
CA ARG A 273 -17.37 3.68 4.28
C ARG A 273 -16.54 3.68 3.00
N LEU A 274 -16.16 2.49 2.60
CA LEU A 274 -15.61 2.20 1.28
C LEU A 274 -16.74 1.70 0.39
N GLY A 275 -16.86 2.25 -0.82
CA GLY A 275 -17.85 1.86 -1.82
C GLY A 275 -19.15 2.65 -1.76
N LYS A 276 -19.52 3.29 -0.66
CA LYS A 276 -20.81 3.98 -0.56
C LYS A 276 -20.83 4.99 0.59
N GLN A 277 -21.75 5.96 0.52
CA GLN A 277 -22.17 6.78 1.66
C GLN A 277 -23.38 6.13 2.37
N GLU A 278 -23.61 6.48 3.64
CA GLU A 278 -24.61 5.82 4.48
C GLU A 278 -26.03 5.86 3.92
N GLU A 279 -26.59 7.01 3.57
CA GLU A 279 -28.04 7.14 3.36
C GLU A 279 -28.47 7.60 1.97
N ALA A 280 -27.60 8.22 1.19
CA ALA A 280 -28.01 8.78 -0.09
C ALA A 280 -26.89 8.81 -1.12
N GLY A 281 -27.29 8.79 -2.34
CA GLY A 281 -26.40 8.86 -3.49
C GLY A 281 -26.05 7.50 -4.04
N ASN A 282 -25.35 7.53 -5.13
CA ASN A 282 -24.87 6.33 -5.79
C ASN A 282 -23.57 5.87 -5.12
N GLY A 283 -23.51 4.60 -4.74
CA GLY A 283 -22.26 3.97 -4.36
C GLY A 283 -21.36 3.75 -5.58
N LEU A 284 -20.16 3.31 -5.34
CA LEU A 284 -19.22 2.89 -6.36
C LEU A 284 -19.77 1.65 -7.09
N ASP A 285 -20.00 1.79 -8.37
CA ASP A 285 -20.12 0.66 -9.31
C ASP A 285 -18.76 0.55 -10.00
N GLY A 286 -17.94 -0.41 -9.55
CA GLY A 286 -16.55 -0.49 -9.96
C GLY A 286 -15.68 -1.36 -9.05
N THR A 287 -14.40 -1.06 -9.00
CA THR A 287 -13.43 -1.81 -8.20
C THR A 287 -12.64 -0.89 -7.28
N MET A 288 -12.17 -1.44 -6.16
CA MET A 288 -11.31 -0.75 -5.20
C MET A 288 -10.21 -1.70 -4.73
N ASP A 289 -9.01 -1.12 -4.52
CA ASP A 289 -7.85 -1.83 -4.03
C ASP A 289 -6.94 -0.87 -3.24
N GLU A 290 -6.15 -1.40 -2.31
CA GLU A 290 -5.09 -0.67 -1.60
C GLU A 290 -5.55 0.68 -1.02
N THR A 291 -6.59 0.67 -0.21
CA THR A 291 -7.09 1.90 0.42
C THR A 291 -6.30 2.22 1.68
N ARG A 292 -5.79 3.45 1.76
CA ARG A 292 -4.92 3.92 2.85
C ARG A 292 -5.33 5.30 3.34
N ILE A 293 -5.22 5.53 4.65
CA ILE A 293 -5.41 6.84 5.28
C ILE A 293 -4.18 7.19 6.10
N SER A 294 -3.69 8.42 5.96
CA SER A 294 -2.60 8.97 6.78
C SER A 294 -3.03 10.25 7.48
N SER A 295 -2.48 10.50 8.67
CA SER A 295 -2.70 11.74 9.44
C SER A 295 -1.77 12.91 9.05
N VAL A 296 -1.10 12.80 7.92
CA VAL A 296 -0.25 13.83 7.33
C VAL A 296 -0.65 14.05 5.88
N ALA A 297 -0.45 15.25 5.36
CA ALA A 297 -0.48 15.50 3.93
C ALA A 297 0.82 14.97 3.31
N ARG A 298 0.74 13.89 2.53
CA ARG A 298 1.90 13.33 1.84
C ARG A 298 2.38 14.29 0.76
N GLU A 299 3.69 14.47 0.70
CA GLU A 299 4.32 15.31 -0.32
C GLU A 299 4.21 14.67 -1.73
N PRO A 300 4.23 15.47 -2.81
CA PRO A 300 4.15 14.95 -4.18
C PRO A 300 5.18 13.85 -4.48
N GLY A 301 6.40 13.98 -3.93
CA GLY A 301 7.45 12.97 -4.08
C GLY A 301 7.09 11.63 -3.45
N TRP A 302 6.44 11.63 -2.28
CA TRP A 302 5.92 10.40 -1.65
C TRP A 302 4.90 9.72 -2.54
N ILE A 303 3.91 10.47 -3.01
CA ILE A 303 2.80 9.97 -3.84
C ILE A 303 3.34 9.38 -5.14
N ALA A 304 4.27 10.07 -5.80
CA ALA A 304 4.89 9.59 -7.02
C ALA A 304 5.70 8.30 -6.82
N ILE A 305 6.48 8.20 -5.74
CA ILE A 305 7.27 7.00 -5.43
C ILE A 305 6.35 5.82 -5.14
N GLU A 306 5.30 6.02 -4.37
CA GLU A 306 4.34 4.97 -4.01
C GLU A 306 3.60 4.45 -5.24
N HIS A 307 3.17 5.36 -6.14
CA HIS A 307 2.59 4.98 -7.43
C HIS A 307 3.60 4.19 -8.28
N ASN A 308 4.80 4.72 -8.49
CA ASN A 308 5.82 4.05 -9.30
C ASN A 308 6.16 2.64 -8.79
N ASN A 309 6.23 2.46 -7.45
CA ASN A 309 6.56 1.17 -6.86
C ASN A 309 5.44 0.14 -7.01
N ILE A 310 4.17 0.56 -6.97
CA ILE A 310 3.03 -0.35 -7.07
C ILE A 310 2.65 -0.60 -8.52
N ASP A 311 2.60 0.44 -9.35
CA ASP A 311 2.10 0.36 -10.73
C ASP A 311 3.05 -0.42 -11.65
N ASP A 312 4.35 -0.22 -11.51
CA ASP A 312 5.37 -0.98 -12.24
C ASP A 312 6.53 -1.40 -11.31
N GLU A 313 6.23 -2.34 -10.42
CA GLU A 313 7.21 -2.91 -9.48
C GLU A 313 8.42 -3.51 -10.22
N ALA A 314 8.21 -4.00 -11.44
CA ALA A 314 9.26 -4.57 -12.24
C ALA A 314 10.27 -3.52 -12.74
N ALA A 315 9.79 -2.38 -13.19
CA ALA A 315 10.66 -1.25 -13.53
C ALA A 315 11.27 -0.61 -12.28
N PHE A 316 10.52 -0.59 -11.18
CA PHE A 316 10.96 0.04 -9.93
C PHE A 316 12.16 -0.68 -9.30
N TRP A 317 12.08 -2.00 -9.12
CA TRP A 317 13.14 -2.80 -8.50
C TRP A 317 14.08 -3.45 -9.51
N GLY A 318 13.84 -3.29 -10.81
CA GLY A 318 14.67 -3.90 -11.85
C GLY A 318 14.75 -5.43 -11.74
N THR A 319 15.92 -5.97 -12.04
CA THR A 319 16.17 -7.41 -11.99
C THR A 319 16.57 -7.85 -10.59
N TRP A 320 15.93 -8.90 -10.08
CA TRP A 320 16.34 -9.55 -8.83
C TRP A 320 17.44 -10.57 -9.10
N THR A 321 18.62 -10.35 -8.55
CA THR A 321 19.79 -11.20 -8.73
C THR A 321 20.14 -11.96 -7.46
N ASP A 322 20.65 -13.19 -7.61
CA ASP A 322 21.10 -13.98 -6.47
C ASP A 322 22.29 -13.29 -5.78
N VAL A 323 22.20 -13.22 -4.46
CA VAL A 323 23.33 -12.74 -3.65
C VAL A 323 24.29 -13.90 -3.45
N SER A 324 25.47 -13.76 -4.04
CA SER A 324 26.54 -14.73 -3.82
C SER A 324 26.96 -14.72 -2.35
N THR A 325 26.74 -15.82 -1.64
CA THR A 325 27.34 -16.01 -0.33
C THR A 325 28.75 -16.42 -0.57
N ALA A 326 29.72 -15.52 -0.33
CA ALA A 326 31.11 -15.84 -0.42
C ALA A 326 31.44 -16.96 0.58
N THR A 327 31.79 -18.13 0.08
CA THR A 327 32.37 -19.18 0.93
C THR A 327 33.84 -18.86 1.15
N THR A 328 34.16 -18.34 2.34
CA THR A 328 35.56 -18.17 2.74
C THR A 328 36.09 -19.49 3.25
N PHE A 329 36.98 -20.08 2.51
CA PHE A 329 37.71 -21.25 3.00
C PHE A 329 38.92 -20.78 3.81
N THR A 330 38.86 -20.95 5.12
CA THR A 330 40.01 -20.75 6.02
C THR A 330 40.70 -22.09 6.27
N ASN A 331 42.02 -22.09 6.28
CA ASN A 331 42.84 -23.28 6.49
C ASN A 331 42.81 -24.35 5.37
N ILE A 332 42.81 -23.90 4.11
CA ILE A 332 43.02 -24.83 2.99
C ILE A 332 44.49 -25.25 2.97
N VAL A 333 44.77 -26.49 3.39
CA VAL A 333 46.13 -27.05 3.43
C VAL A 333 46.58 -27.54 2.04
N SER A 334 45.64 -27.93 1.17
CA SER A 334 45.92 -28.32 -0.21
C SER A 334 44.66 -28.29 -1.05
N ILE A 335 44.73 -27.69 -2.24
CA ILE A 335 43.70 -27.76 -3.27
C ILE A 335 44.30 -28.58 -4.42
N GLY A 336 44.17 -29.90 -4.33
CA GLY A 336 44.56 -30.80 -5.43
C GLY A 336 43.43 -30.97 -6.44
N ASN A 337 43.67 -30.72 -7.73
CA ASN A 337 42.75 -31.00 -8.85
C ASN A 337 41.32 -30.42 -8.74
N ILE A 338 41.13 -29.15 -8.34
CA ILE A 338 39.88 -28.48 -8.45
C ILE A 338 39.67 -28.01 -9.91
N VAL A 339 38.73 -28.62 -10.60
CA VAL A 339 38.44 -28.35 -12.03
C VAL A 339 37.55 -27.11 -12.18
N GLU A 340 36.70 -26.77 -11.22
CA GLU A 340 35.86 -25.59 -11.19
C GLU A 340 35.63 -25.06 -9.77
N LEU A 341 35.84 -23.76 -9.56
CA LEU A 341 35.53 -23.03 -8.34
C LEU A 341 34.40 -22.04 -8.66
N ASN A 342 33.18 -22.53 -8.68
CA ASN A 342 32.01 -21.66 -8.85
C ASN A 342 31.63 -21.05 -7.50
N ASN A 343 31.45 -19.69 -7.49
CA ASN A 343 31.07 -18.91 -6.31
C ASN A 343 32.10 -18.74 -5.19
N ILE A 344 33.39 -18.81 -5.48
CA ILE A 344 34.45 -18.44 -4.53
C ILE A 344 34.91 -17.01 -4.80
N SER A 345 34.65 -16.09 -3.87
CA SER A 345 35.06 -14.70 -4.00
C SER A 345 36.48 -14.41 -3.51
N SER A 346 37.05 -15.27 -2.65
CA SER A 346 38.46 -15.20 -2.24
C SER A 346 38.95 -16.51 -1.65
N ILE A 347 40.23 -16.83 -1.92
CA ILE A 347 40.99 -17.90 -1.25
C ILE A 347 42.09 -17.17 -0.51
N ILE A 348 42.07 -17.25 0.83
CA ILE A 348 43.15 -16.71 1.67
C ILE A 348 44.04 -17.89 2.07
N GLY A 349 45.24 -17.92 1.51
CA GLY A 349 46.27 -18.85 1.90
C GLY A 349 46.91 -18.46 3.24
N ALA A 350 47.32 -19.47 4.03
CA ALA A 350 48.07 -19.24 5.24
C ALA A 350 49.52 -18.90 4.90
#